data_9034ae96011c4897de62b175b1e0e41d
#
_entry.id   9034ae96011c4897de62b175b1e0e41d
#
_cell.length_a   1.000
_cell.length_b   1.000
_cell.length_c   1.000
_cell.angle_alpha   90.00
_cell.angle_beta   90.00
_cell.angle_gamma   90.00
#
_symmetry.space_group_name_H-M   'P 1'
#
loop_
_entity.id
_entity.type
_entity.pdbx_description
1 polymer ?
#
loop_
_entity_poly.entity_id
_entity_poly.type
_entity_poly.pdbx_seq_one_letter_code
_entity_poly.pdbx_strand_id
1 'polypeptide(L)'
;MHKMKKEALENAMSVLSDKIDIPGQPTDWFEMTQDRVNTFADATLDQQWIHVDPDRAAGGPFGGPIAHGQLTMSIMSFLPGGEGVGLPEIEGMQMGINLGWNKVRFMHPVAVGSKIRTVGKLKSVTQKGEMLELINEMTVEIDGQDK
;
A
#
# COMPACT_ATOMS: atom_id res chain seq x y z
N MET A 1 25.89 8.26 -4.15
CA MET A 1 25.23 6.94 -4.16
C MET A 1 26.11 5.98 -3.39
N HIS A 2 25.71 5.56 -2.20
CA HIS A 2 26.54 4.69 -1.36
C HIS A 2 26.34 3.25 -1.83
N LYS A 3 27.42 2.60 -2.26
CA LYS A 3 27.41 1.19 -2.65
C LYS A 3 27.08 0.33 -1.43
N MET A 4 26.02 -0.46 -1.50
CA MET A 4 25.90 -1.57 -0.55
C MET A 4 27.15 -2.44 -0.70
N LYS A 5 27.77 -2.79 0.41
CA LYS A 5 28.88 -3.73 0.38
C LYS A 5 28.36 -5.05 -0.20
N LYS A 6 29.12 -5.70 -1.03
CA LYS A 6 28.75 -6.96 -1.70
C LYS A 6 28.16 -7.99 -0.73
N GLU A 7 28.77 -8.12 0.44
CA GLU A 7 28.34 -9.03 1.50
C GLU A 7 26.94 -8.68 2.05
N ALA A 8 26.64 -7.38 2.25
CA ALA A 8 25.31 -6.93 2.70
C ALA A 8 24.23 -7.21 1.64
N LEU A 9 24.57 -7.08 0.36
CA LEU A 9 23.68 -7.39 -0.74
C LEU A 9 23.38 -8.89 -0.84
N GLU A 10 24.40 -9.73 -0.71
CA GLU A 10 24.25 -11.20 -0.73
C GLU A 10 23.42 -11.69 0.47
N ASN A 11 23.65 -11.12 1.66
CA ASN A 11 22.88 -11.44 2.85
C ASN A 11 21.40 -10.99 2.69
N ALA A 12 21.16 -9.78 2.20
CA ALA A 12 19.81 -9.29 1.94
C ALA A 12 19.06 -10.16 0.92
N MET A 13 19.72 -10.57 -0.15
CA MET A 13 19.16 -11.50 -1.14
C MET A 13 18.75 -12.83 -0.50
N SER A 14 19.59 -13.41 0.34
CA SER A 14 19.29 -14.68 1.02
C SER A 14 18.09 -14.54 1.93
N VAL A 15 18.09 -13.54 2.83
CA VAL A 15 17.00 -13.30 3.79
C VAL A 15 15.68 -13.03 3.10
N LEU A 16 15.68 -12.24 2.04
CA LEU A 16 14.47 -11.92 1.29
C LEU A 16 13.96 -13.10 0.47
N SER A 17 14.86 -13.91 -0.11
CA SER A 17 14.48 -15.08 -0.89
C SER A 17 13.70 -16.10 -0.05
N ASP A 18 14.05 -16.25 1.22
CA ASP A 18 13.35 -17.14 2.14
C ASP A 18 11.91 -16.66 2.48
N LYS A 19 11.61 -15.39 2.20
CA LYS A 19 10.27 -14.79 2.46
C LYS A 19 9.35 -14.78 1.23
N ILE A 20 9.82 -15.24 0.08
CA ILE A 20 9.00 -15.22 -1.14
C ILE A 20 7.76 -16.09 -0.95
N ASP A 21 6.61 -15.55 -1.36
CA ASP A 21 5.26 -16.13 -1.27
C ASP A 21 4.74 -16.41 0.15
N ILE A 22 5.44 -15.95 1.17
CA ILE A 22 4.98 -16.02 2.57
C ILE A 22 4.25 -14.71 2.89
N PRO A 23 2.94 -14.73 3.22
CA PRO A 23 2.24 -13.53 3.67
C PRO A 23 2.84 -13.03 4.99
N GLY A 24 3.08 -11.72 5.05
CA GLY A 24 3.47 -11.05 6.29
C GLY A 24 2.29 -10.85 7.23
N GLN A 25 2.58 -10.37 8.45
CA GLN A 25 1.54 -9.95 9.37
C GLN A 25 0.81 -8.73 8.82
N PRO A 26 -0.53 -8.65 8.96
CA PRO A 26 -1.28 -7.46 8.55
C PRO A 26 -0.80 -6.20 9.27
N THR A 27 -0.94 -5.05 8.62
CA THR A 27 -0.82 -3.75 9.29
C THR A 27 -1.90 -3.56 10.35
N ASP A 28 -1.74 -2.54 11.18
CA ASP A 28 -2.82 -2.09 12.05
C ASP A 28 -4.01 -1.58 11.23
N TRP A 29 -5.20 -1.62 11.84
CA TRP A 29 -6.39 -1.05 11.25
C TRP A 29 -6.28 0.48 11.19
N PHE A 30 -6.57 1.04 10.03
CA PHE A 30 -6.50 2.47 9.74
C PHE A 30 -7.86 2.99 9.28
N GLU A 31 -8.38 4.01 9.95
CA GLU A 31 -9.65 4.63 9.56
C GLU A 31 -9.48 5.56 8.37
N MET A 32 -10.31 5.37 7.36
CA MET A 32 -10.40 6.23 6.17
C MET A 32 -11.36 7.40 6.45
N THR A 33 -10.83 8.51 6.96
CA THR A 33 -11.63 9.68 7.33
C THR A 33 -12.00 10.55 6.13
N GLN A 34 -13.13 11.30 6.24
CA GLN A 34 -13.52 12.28 5.22
C GLN A 34 -12.45 13.37 5.03
N ASP A 35 -11.81 13.82 6.10
CA ASP A 35 -10.77 14.85 6.03
C ASP A 35 -9.57 14.39 5.19
N ARG A 36 -9.19 13.10 5.30
CA ARG A 36 -8.12 12.53 4.47
C ARG A 36 -8.52 12.46 3.00
N VAL A 37 -9.75 12.07 2.74
CA VAL A 37 -10.30 12.04 1.36
C VAL A 37 -10.35 13.44 0.76
N ASN A 38 -10.81 14.43 1.51
CA ASN A 38 -10.84 15.83 1.07
C ASN A 38 -9.43 16.37 0.78
N THR A 39 -8.47 16.08 1.67
CA THR A 39 -7.06 16.48 1.47
C THR A 39 -6.47 15.86 0.20
N PHE A 40 -6.78 14.60 -0.06
CA PHE A 40 -6.33 13.93 -1.28
C PHE A 40 -6.98 14.52 -2.53
N ALA A 41 -8.29 14.82 -2.46
CA ALA A 41 -9.02 15.47 -3.54
C ALA A 41 -8.41 16.83 -3.90
N ASP A 42 -8.06 17.63 -2.90
CA ASP A 42 -7.41 18.93 -3.08
C ASP A 42 -6.01 18.78 -3.73
N ALA A 43 -5.23 17.81 -3.27
CA ALA A 43 -3.88 17.57 -3.78
C ALA A 43 -3.85 17.03 -5.22
N THR A 44 -4.87 16.27 -5.63
CA THR A 44 -4.94 15.59 -6.93
C THR A 44 -5.91 16.25 -7.91
N LEU A 45 -6.71 17.21 -7.43
CA LEU A 45 -7.78 17.88 -8.17
C LEU A 45 -8.97 16.96 -8.54
N ASP A 46 -9.04 15.78 -7.97
CA ASP A 46 -10.17 14.87 -8.14
C ASP A 46 -11.27 15.17 -7.12
N GLN A 47 -12.09 16.17 -7.45
CA GLN A 47 -13.19 16.69 -6.64
C GLN A 47 -14.54 16.02 -6.98
N GLN A 48 -14.53 14.76 -7.42
CA GLN A 48 -15.77 14.05 -7.72
C GLN A 48 -16.69 13.98 -6.48
N TRP A 49 -17.96 14.29 -6.68
CA TRP A 49 -18.95 14.34 -5.60
C TRP A 49 -19.07 13.03 -4.80
N ILE A 50 -18.81 11.88 -5.41
CA ILE A 50 -18.81 10.58 -4.72
C ILE A 50 -17.75 10.47 -3.62
N HIS A 51 -16.79 11.39 -3.60
CA HIS A 51 -15.71 11.44 -2.60
C HIS A 51 -15.91 12.58 -1.61
N VAL A 52 -16.28 13.77 -2.09
CA VAL A 52 -16.19 15.02 -1.31
C VAL A 52 -17.53 15.62 -0.90
N ASP A 53 -18.65 15.09 -1.34
CA ASP A 53 -20.00 15.57 -1.04
C ASP A 53 -20.82 14.47 -0.33
N PRO A 54 -20.75 14.37 1.01
CA PRO A 54 -21.45 13.32 1.76
C PRO A 54 -22.97 13.33 1.58
N ASP A 55 -23.59 14.51 1.47
CA ASP A 55 -25.05 14.64 1.34
C ASP A 55 -25.51 14.09 -0.02
N ARG A 56 -24.82 14.45 -1.07
CA ARG A 56 -25.09 13.94 -2.42
C ARG A 56 -24.74 12.45 -2.54
N ALA A 57 -23.62 12.03 -1.95
CA ALA A 57 -23.17 10.65 -1.98
C ALA A 57 -24.11 9.69 -1.23
N ALA A 58 -24.79 10.16 -0.18
CA ALA A 58 -25.79 9.36 0.55
C ALA A 58 -26.94 8.86 -0.36
N GLY A 59 -27.34 9.66 -1.34
CA GLY A 59 -28.32 9.26 -2.37
C GLY A 59 -27.72 8.56 -3.58
N GLY A 60 -26.43 8.35 -3.61
CA GLY A 60 -25.69 7.77 -4.72
C GLY A 60 -25.59 6.23 -4.67
N PRO A 61 -24.89 5.63 -5.64
CA PRO A 61 -24.87 4.16 -5.82
C PRO A 61 -24.13 3.42 -4.68
N PHE A 62 -23.34 4.12 -3.87
CA PHE A 62 -22.56 3.52 -2.78
C PHE A 62 -23.18 3.76 -1.39
N GLY A 63 -24.27 4.53 -1.30
CA GLY A 63 -24.97 4.85 -0.05
C GLY A 63 -24.22 5.81 0.88
N GLY A 64 -23.15 6.44 0.40
CA GLY A 64 -22.30 7.38 1.12
C GLY A 64 -21.02 7.68 0.36
N PRO A 65 -20.18 8.59 0.87
CA PRO A 65 -18.90 8.91 0.23
C PRO A 65 -17.92 7.73 0.32
N ILE A 66 -17.14 7.58 -0.73
CA ILE A 66 -16.09 6.56 -0.83
C ILE A 66 -14.72 7.23 -1.01
N ALA A 67 -13.68 6.59 -0.52
CA ALA A 67 -12.30 7.01 -0.78
C ALA A 67 -11.94 6.81 -2.25
N HIS A 68 -11.06 7.67 -2.76
CA HIS A 68 -10.42 7.44 -4.04
C HIS A 68 -9.61 6.14 -3.98
N GLY A 69 -9.74 5.29 -4.98
CA GLY A 69 -8.91 4.09 -5.09
C GLY A 69 -7.42 4.42 -5.09
N GLN A 70 -7.06 5.53 -5.73
CA GLN A 70 -5.69 6.06 -5.76
C GLN A 70 -5.18 6.46 -4.37
N LEU A 71 -6.04 7.04 -3.50
CA LEU A 71 -5.68 7.33 -2.12
C LEU A 71 -5.35 6.05 -1.36
N THR A 72 -6.22 5.04 -1.43
CA THR A 72 -5.99 3.75 -0.79
C THR A 72 -4.68 3.12 -1.26
N MET A 73 -4.44 3.14 -2.57
CA MET A 73 -3.19 2.66 -3.16
C MET A 73 -1.96 3.43 -2.67
N SER A 74 -2.08 4.74 -2.50
CA SER A 74 -0.98 5.60 -2.07
C SER A 74 -0.57 5.36 -0.61
N ILE A 75 -1.52 5.05 0.27
CA ILE A 75 -1.24 4.89 1.71
C ILE A 75 -0.98 3.45 2.14
N MET A 76 -1.41 2.45 1.37
CA MET A 76 -1.38 1.05 1.79
C MET A 76 0.03 0.54 2.17
N SER A 77 1.09 1.12 1.58
CA SER A 77 2.48 0.77 1.88
C SER A 77 3.05 1.47 3.11
N PHE A 78 2.31 2.41 3.70
CA PHE A 78 2.76 3.26 4.80
C PHE A 78 1.91 3.12 6.05
N LEU A 79 0.94 2.19 6.06
CA LEU A 79 0.16 1.90 7.25
C LEU A 79 1.06 1.33 8.36
N PRO A 80 0.84 1.70 9.63
CA PRO A 80 1.66 1.23 10.73
C PRO A 80 1.49 -0.27 10.97
N GLY A 81 2.48 -0.87 11.63
CA GLY A 81 2.50 -2.32 11.89
C GLY A 81 2.69 -3.14 10.61
N GLY A 82 2.50 -4.43 10.72
CA GLY A 82 2.59 -5.35 9.60
C GLY A 82 4.02 -5.77 9.23
N GLU A 83 4.07 -6.80 8.41
CA GLU A 83 5.31 -7.31 7.83
C GLU A 83 5.14 -7.49 6.32
N GLY A 84 6.21 -7.24 5.55
CA GLY A 84 6.18 -7.36 4.09
C GLY A 84 5.37 -6.24 3.40
N VAL A 85 5.07 -5.18 4.12
CA VAL A 85 4.42 -3.96 3.65
C VAL A 85 5.43 -2.82 3.74
N GLY A 86 5.51 -2.01 2.69
CA GLY A 86 6.47 -0.92 2.62
C GLY A 86 7.90 -1.38 2.31
N LEU A 87 8.87 -0.66 2.85
CA LEU A 87 10.29 -0.96 2.65
C LEU A 87 10.77 -1.93 3.72
N PRO A 88 11.43 -3.04 3.33
CA PRO A 88 12.04 -3.94 4.30
C PRO A 88 13.22 -3.26 5.00
N GLU A 89 13.43 -3.58 6.27
CA GLU A 89 14.65 -3.19 6.98
C GLU A 89 15.80 -4.09 6.49
N ILE A 90 16.70 -3.50 5.69
CA ILE A 90 17.87 -4.17 5.14
C ILE A 90 19.10 -3.39 5.57
N GLU A 91 20.07 -4.08 6.18
CA GLU A 91 21.35 -3.46 6.56
C GLU A 91 22.03 -2.83 5.34
N GLY A 92 22.41 -1.56 5.47
CA GLY A 92 23.06 -0.81 4.40
C GLY A 92 22.13 -0.24 3.33
N MET A 93 20.82 -0.46 3.40
CA MET A 93 19.86 0.19 2.51
C MET A 93 19.83 1.69 2.76
N GLN A 94 19.97 2.49 1.71
CA GLN A 94 19.96 3.95 1.80
C GLN A 94 18.56 4.53 1.58
N MET A 95 17.82 3.99 0.63
CA MET A 95 16.46 4.42 0.29
C MET A 95 15.74 3.35 -0.52
N GLY A 96 14.42 3.43 -0.53
CA GLY A 96 13.57 2.71 -1.47
C GLY A 96 12.94 3.68 -2.46
N ILE A 97 12.81 3.21 -3.69
CA ILE A 97 12.17 3.97 -4.77
C ILE A 97 11.05 3.13 -5.33
N ASN A 98 9.84 3.69 -5.37
CA ASN A 98 8.73 3.05 -6.05
C ASN A 98 8.91 3.19 -7.56
N LEU A 99 9.07 2.06 -8.25
CA LEU A 99 9.27 2.03 -9.71
C LEU A 99 7.95 1.96 -10.48
N GLY A 100 6.86 1.57 -9.82
CA GLY A 100 5.56 1.45 -10.45
C GLY A 100 4.75 0.23 -10.02
N TRP A 101 3.73 -0.06 -10.80
CA TRP A 101 2.76 -1.11 -10.54
C TRP A 101 2.63 -2.02 -11.78
N ASN A 102 2.79 -3.32 -11.59
CA ASN A 102 2.57 -4.28 -12.67
C ASN A 102 1.07 -4.55 -12.89
N LYS A 103 0.27 -4.50 -11.80
CA LYS A 103 -1.16 -4.74 -11.85
C LYS A 103 -1.83 -4.11 -10.65
N VAL A 104 -2.92 -3.37 -10.89
CA VAL A 104 -3.78 -2.81 -9.86
C VAL A 104 -5.23 -3.19 -10.15
N ARG A 105 -5.98 -3.55 -9.10
CA ARG A 105 -7.43 -3.76 -9.17
C ARG A 105 -8.09 -3.15 -7.95
N PHE A 106 -9.11 -2.34 -8.17
CA PHE A 106 -10.01 -1.84 -7.13
C PHE A 106 -11.25 -2.73 -7.12
N MET A 107 -11.28 -3.70 -6.21
CA MET A 107 -12.31 -4.74 -6.18
C MET A 107 -13.59 -4.26 -5.49
N HIS A 108 -13.44 -3.45 -4.44
CA HIS A 108 -14.53 -2.92 -3.63
C HIS A 108 -14.29 -1.44 -3.31
N PRO A 109 -15.35 -0.62 -3.25
CA PRO A 109 -15.22 0.75 -2.77
C PRO A 109 -14.90 0.75 -1.27
N VAL A 110 -13.97 1.61 -0.87
CA VAL A 110 -13.67 1.87 0.54
C VAL A 110 -14.57 3.01 1.01
N ALA A 111 -15.62 2.70 1.77
CA ALA A 111 -16.49 3.72 2.32
C ALA A 111 -15.72 4.63 3.30
N VAL A 112 -16.01 5.94 3.27
CA VAL A 112 -15.49 6.86 4.28
C VAL A 112 -16.00 6.44 5.65
N GLY A 113 -15.12 6.44 6.66
CA GLY A 113 -15.40 5.96 8.02
C GLY A 113 -15.10 4.47 8.21
N SER A 114 -14.88 3.69 7.16
CA SER A 114 -14.43 2.30 7.31
C SER A 114 -12.95 2.20 7.69
N LYS A 115 -12.57 1.07 8.26
CA LYS A 115 -11.18 0.75 8.58
C LYS A 115 -10.60 -0.17 7.53
N ILE A 116 -9.36 0.08 7.16
CA ILE A 116 -8.60 -0.75 6.24
C ILE A 116 -7.29 -1.20 6.88
N ARG A 117 -6.74 -2.30 6.39
CA ARG A 117 -5.38 -2.74 6.67
C ARG A 117 -4.77 -3.38 5.43
N THR A 118 -3.46 -3.53 5.41
CA THR A 118 -2.74 -4.13 4.29
C THR A 118 -2.07 -5.42 4.71
N VAL A 119 -2.15 -6.43 3.86
CA VAL A 119 -1.36 -7.66 3.93
C VAL A 119 -0.37 -7.63 2.77
N GLY A 120 0.92 -7.70 3.07
CA GLY A 120 1.99 -7.74 2.08
C GLY A 120 2.51 -9.16 1.87
N LYS A 121 2.97 -9.44 0.66
CA LYS A 121 3.65 -10.68 0.30
C LYS A 121 4.71 -10.40 -0.76
N LEU A 122 5.97 -10.74 -0.46
CA LEU A 122 7.05 -10.62 -1.44
C LEU A 122 6.87 -11.68 -2.54
N LYS A 123 6.84 -11.26 -3.78
CA LYS A 123 6.71 -12.14 -4.95
C LYS A 123 8.03 -12.48 -5.60
N SER A 124 8.93 -11.52 -5.64
CA SER A 124 10.29 -11.74 -6.16
C SER A 124 11.27 -10.72 -5.61
N VAL A 125 12.52 -11.12 -5.57
CA VAL A 125 13.67 -10.27 -5.33
C VAL A 125 14.69 -10.52 -6.42
N THR A 126 15.21 -9.47 -7.05
CA THR A 126 16.17 -9.57 -8.14
C THR A 126 17.27 -8.54 -7.95
N GLN A 127 18.50 -8.98 -8.05
CA GLN A 127 19.64 -8.06 -8.03
C GLN A 127 19.78 -7.33 -9.37
N LYS A 128 19.83 -6.02 -9.34
CA LYS A 128 20.10 -5.13 -10.48
C LYS A 128 21.32 -4.26 -10.20
N GLY A 129 22.50 -4.78 -10.48
CA GLY A 129 23.74 -4.13 -10.10
C GLY A 129 23.92 -4.06 -8.59
N GLU A 130 23.96 -2.86 -8.02
CA GLU A 130 24.07 -2.61 -6.58
C GLU A 130 22.71 -2.37 -5.89
N MET A 131 21.62 -2.61 -6.61
CA MET A 131 20.25 -2.45 -6.11
C MET A 131 19.54 -3.79 -6.06
N LEU A 132 18.51 -3.88 -5.21
CA LEU A 132 17.53 -4.96 -5.21
C LEU A 132 16.21 -4.42 -5.74
N GLU A 133 15.67 -5.08 -6.75
CA GLU A 133 14.31 -4.90 -7.22
C GLU A 133 13.42 -5.90 -6.50
N LEU A 134 12.40 -5.39 -5.81
CA LEU A 134 11.41 -6.19 -5.10
C LEU A 134 10.06 -6.05 -5.79
N ILE A 135 9.38 -7.17 -6.01
CA ILE A 135 7.97 -7.17 -6.43
C ILE A 135 7.16 -7.68 -5.27
N ASN A 136 6.27 -6.83 -4.78
CA ASN A 136 5.35 -7.13 -3.68
C ASN A 136 3.91 -7.23 -4.21
N GLU A 137 3.17 -8.20 -3.70
CA GLU A 137 1.71 -8.26 -3.80
C GLU A 137 1.13 -7.68 -2.52
N MET A 138 0.26 -6.70 -2.64
CA MET A 138 -0.40 -6.07 -1.50
C MET A 138 -1.90 -6.21 -1.64
N THR A 139 -2.55 -6.69 -0.59
CA THR A 139 -4.00 -6.80 -0.49
C THR A 139 -4.50 -5.87 0.60
N VAL A 140 -5.41 -4.99 0.25
CA VAL A 140 -6.10 -4.14 1.22
C VAL A 140 -7.37 -4.86 1.67
N GLU A 141 -7.51 -5.06 2.98
CA GLU A 141 -8.69 -5.62 3.60
C GLU A 141 -9.53 -4.49 4.23
N ILE A 142 -10.85 -4.61 4.15
CA ILE A 142 -11.81 -3.67 4.75
C ILE A 142 -12.47 -4.38 5.93
N ASP A 143 -12.50 -3.72 7.10
CA ASP A 143 -13.09 -4.28 8.31
C ASP A 143 -14.58 -4.62 8.10
N GLY A 144 -14.99 -5.82 8.51
CA GLY A 144 -16.35 -6.31 8.35
C GLY A 144 -16.74 -6.74 6.92
N GLN A 145 -15.80 -6.75 5.97
CA GLN A 145 -16.04 -7.29 4.63
C GLN A 145 -15.23 -8.58 4.43
N ASP A 146 -15.90 -9.63 4.01
CA ASP A 146 -15.25 -10.82 3.51
C ASP A 146 -14.61 -10.52 2.13
N LYS A 147 -13.47 -11.16 1.88
CA LYS A 147 -12.63 -10.95 0.67
C LYS A 147 -13.38 -11.12 -0.65
#